data_66aa4cd53dc2b33b1a4c5d91e8b14145
#
_entry.id   66aa4cd53dc2b33b1a4c5d91e8b14145
#
_cell.length_a   1.000
_cell.length_b   1.000
_cell.length_c   1.000
_cell.angle_alpha   90.00
_cell.angle_beta   90.00
_cell.angle_gamma   90.00
#
_symmetry.space_group_name_H-M   'P 1'
#
loop_
_entity.id
_entity.type
_entity.pdbx_description
1 polymer ?
#
loop_
_entity_poly.entity_id
_entity_poly.type
_entity_poly.pdbx_seq_one_letter_code
_entity_poly.pdbx_strand_id
1 'polypeptide(L)'
;KPLILDSALGTELENRGEYLPSFKTSIWSAYCLIHNPEVIKQIHIDNIEAGADVITTSNYQATPELLKREPSAPSYEDLAKRSLELCKEAVIKTGTQTKIAGCYPPIHVTFRPDLSPNEKKLRKFYETLGEVYKDEVDVIICETMASIYEGTIAGSTAKNFSEKVWLSWTTRSNKLNRLPSTELLDLAISEGLKLDVD
;
A
#
# COMPACT_ATOMS: atom_id res chain seq x y z
N LYS A 1 -7.11 23.44 -1.41
CA LYS A 1 -7.85 22.45 -2.21
C LYS A 1 -7.56 21.07 -1.59
N PRO A 2 -8.55 20.21 -1.36
CA PRO A 2 -8.30 18.85 -0.94
C PRO A 2 -7.51 18.10 -2.03
N LEU A 3 -6.62 17.16 -1.62
CA LEU A 3 -5.96 16.25 -2.53
C LEU A 3 -6.92 15.10 -2.89
N ILE A 4 -6.93 14.73 -4.16
CA ILE A 4 -7.70 13.60 -4.68
C ILE A 4 -6.73 12.44 -4.88
N LEU A 5 -6.99 11.33 -4.18
CA LEU A 5 -6.26 10.08 -4.36
C LEU A 5 -6.85 9.27 -5.54
N ASP A 6 -6.07 8.33 -6.03
CA ASP A 6 -6.50 7.35 -7.02
C ASP A 6 -7.59 6.41 -6.50
N SER A 7 -8.18 5.65 -7.42
CA SER A 7 -9.25 4.69 -7.12
C SER A 7 -8.70 3.39 -6.50
N ALA A 8 -9.61 2.55 -5.96
CA ALA A 8 -9.27 1.24 -5.43
C ALA A 8 -8.83 0.29 -6.55
N LEU A 9 -7.52 0.07 -6.70
CA LEU A 9 -6.91 -0.72 -7.78
C LEU A 9 -7.56 -2.10 -7.96
N GLY A 10 -7.75 -2.86 -6.88
CA GLY A 10 -8.32 -4.21 -6.98
C GLY A 10 -9.73 -4.21 -7.55
N THR A 11 -10.58 -3.30 -7.12
CA THR A 11 -11.94 -3.14 -7.66
C THR A 11 -11.93 -2.72 -9.13
N GLU A 12 -11.00 -1.83 -9.50
CA GLU A 12 -10.88 -1.39 -10.89
C GLU A 12 -10.41 -2.53 -11.81
N LEU A 13 -9.48 -3.37 -11.35
CA LEU A 13 -9.06 -4.58 -12.06
C LEU A 13 -10.24 -5.54 -12.28
N GLU A 14 -11.07 -5.78 -11.24
CA GLU A 14 -12.28 -6.59 -11.36
C GLU A 14 -13.27 -6.01 -12.37
N ASN A 15 -13.51 -4.70 -12.34
CA ASN A 15 -14.39 -4.01 -13.28
C ASN A 15 -13.92 -4.14 -14.74
N ARG A 16 -12.62 -4.26 -14.97
CA ARG A 16 -12.03 -4.48 -16.31
C ARG A 16 -12.02 -5.95 -16.72
N GLY A 17 -12.52 -6.85 -15.87
CA GLY A 17 -12.61 -8.27 -16.15
C GLY A 17 -11.28 -9.03 -15.99
N GLU A 18 -10.32 -8.44 -15.29
CA GLU A 18 -9.05 -9.12 -14.99
C GLU A 18 -9.25 -10.26 -13.99
N TYR A 19 -8.53 -11.34 -14.22
CA TYR A 19 -8.53 -12.46 -13.28
C TYR A 19 -7.76 -12.07 -12.00
N LEU A 20 -8.43 -12.10 -10.87
CA LEU A 20 -7.83 -11.91 -9.56
C LEU A 20 -8.06 -13.15 -8.69
N PRO A 21 -6.99 -13.82 -8.23
CA PRO A 21 -7.13 -14.89 -7.27
C PRO A 21 -7.64 -14.34 -5.92
N SER A 22 -8.24 -15.23 -5.11
CA SER A 22 -8.82 -14.80 -3.84
C SER A 22 -7.81 -14.13 -2.91
N PHE A 23 -8.12 -12.94 -2.40
CA PHE A 23 -7.30 -12.23 -1.42
C PHE A 23 -7.10 -13.00 -0.10
N LYS A 24 -7.96 -13.99 0.21
CA LYS A 24 -7.84 -14.83 1.40
C LYS A 24 -6.80 -15.92 1.25
N THR A 25 -6.62 -16.42 0.05
CA THR A 25 -5.80 -17.63 -0.22
C THR A 25 -4.63 -17.40 -1.18
N SER A 26 -4.55 -16.25 -1.84
CA SER A 26 -3.49 -15.92 -2.79
C SER A 26 -3.13 -14.42 -2.71
N ILE A 27 -2.54 -13.89 -3.77
CA ILE A 27 -1.94 -12.55 -3.86
C ILE A 27 -2.85 -11.50 -4.50
N TRP A 28 -4.11 -11.82 -4.77
CA TRP A 28 -5.15 -10.92 -5.30
C TRP A 28 -4.63 -9.92 -6.36
N SER A 29 -4.69 -8.61 -6.10
CA SER A 29 -4.28 -7.56 -7.04
C SER A 29 -2.80 -7.63 -7.46
N ALA A 30 -1.92 -8.16 -6.62
CA ALA A 30 -0.52 -8.38 -6.99
C ALA A 30 -0.35 -9.42 -8.11
N TYR A 31 -1.36 -10.23 -8.39
CA TYR A 31 -1.37 -11.13 -9.53
C TYR A 31 -1.22 -10.37 -10.86
N CYS A 32 -1.97 -9.28 -11.03
CA CYS A 32 -1.86 -8.44 -12.23
C CYS A 32 -0.51 -7.71 -12.32
N LEU A 33 0.09 -7.35 -11.18
CA LEU A 33 1.43 -6.76 -11.18
C LEU A 33 2.49 -7.71 -11.77
N ILE A 34 2.29 -9.00 -11.61
CA ILE A 34 3.18 -10.06 -12.15
C ILE A 34 2.83 -10.40 -13.61
N HIS A 35 1.54 -10.62 -13.92
CA HIS A 35 1.10 -11.24 -15.15
C HIS A 35 0.55 -10.27 -16.20
N ASN A 36 0.02 -9.12 -15.80
CA ASN A 36 -0.53 -8.09 -16.69
C ASN A 36 -0.25 -6.67 -16.18
N PRO A 37 1.03 -6.25 -16.05
CA PRO A 37 1.38 -4.95 -15.49
C PRO A 37 0.86 -3.76 -16.34
N GLU A 38 0.65 -3.96 -17.64
CA GLU A 38 0.16 -2.90 -18.53
C GLU A 38 -1.25 -2.42 -18.16
N VAL A 39 -2.12 -3.32 -17.67
CA VAL A 39 -3.45 -2.90 -17.20
C VAL A 39 -3.35 -2.00 -15.97
N ILE A 40 -2.39 -2.25 -15.07
CA ILE A 40 -2.14 -1.41 -13.90
C ILE A 40 -1.68 -0.01 -14.34
N LYS A 41 -0.72 0.05 -15.28
CA LYS A 41 -0.28 1.31 -15.83
C LYS A 41 -1.45 2.10 -16.47
N GLN A 42 -2.31 1.42 -17.22
CA GLN A 42 -3.48 2.07 -17.81
C GLN A 42 -4.44 2.60 -16.74
N ILE A 43 -4.64 1.86 -15.63
CA ILE A 43 -5.45 2.33 -14.50
C ILE A 43 -4.84 3.61 -13.88
N HIS A 44 -3.53 3.66 -13.71
CA HIS A 44 -2.87 4.87 -13.22
C HIS A 44 -3.07 6.05 -14.18
N ILE A 45 -2.94 5.83 -15.50
CA ILE A 45 -3.21 6.87 -16.52
C ILE A 45 -4.64 7.37 -16.40
N ASP A 46 -5.62 6.47 -16.36
CA ASP A 46 -7.05 6.83 -16.29
C ASP A 46 -7.37 7.60 -15.00
N ASN A 47 -6.78 7.23 -13.87
CA ASN A 47 -6.92 7.96 -12.60
C ASN A 47 -6.35 9.39 -12.72
N ILE A 48 -5.17 9.55 -13.33
CA ILE A 48 -4.55 10.85 -13.56
C ILE A 48 -5.43 11.71 -14.47
N GLU A 49 -5.91 11.16 -15.57
CA GLU A 49 -6.80 11.85 -16.52
C GLU A 49 -8.15 12.22 -15.89
N ALA A 50 -8.64 11.41 -14.95
CA ALA A 50 -9.83 11.71 -14.15
C ALA A 50 -9.59 12.79 -13.08
N GLY A 51 -8.34 13.21 -12.86
CA GLY A 51 -7.99 14.32 -11.98
C GLY A 51 -7.43 13.92 -10.61
N ALA A 52 -6.88 12.71 -10.47
CA ALA A 52 -6.14 12.32 -9.27
C ALA A 52 -4.89 13.21 -9.10
N ASP A 53 -4.76 13.81 -7.92
CA ASP A 53 -3.59 14.60 -7.53
C ASP A 53 -2.43 13.68 -7.06
N VAL A 54 -2.75 12.44 -6.63
CA VAL A 54 -1.79 11.43 -6.16
C VAL A 54 -2.22 10.05 -6.63
N ILE A 55 -1.27 9.26 -7.14
CA ILE A 55 -1.44 7.82 -7.44
C ILE A 55 -0.55 6.98 -6.53
N THR A 56 -1.01 5.78 -6.18
CA THR A 56 -0.35 4.90 -5.21
C THR A 56 0.29 3.70 -5.89
N THR A 57 1.50 3.32 -5.49
CA THR A 57 2.17 2.12 -6.02
C THR A 57 1.35 0.85 -5.76
N SER A 58 1.30 -0.05 -6.74
CA SER A 58 0.35 -1.18 -6.83
C SER A 58 0.82 -2.46 -6.12
N ASN A 59 1.70 -2.34 -5.11
CA ASN A 59 2.31 -3.48 -4.41
C ASN A 59 1.53 -3.95 -3.16
N TYR A 60 0.28 -3.55 -2.96
CA TYR A 60 -0.50 -3.78 -1.73
C TYR A 60 -0.48 -5.24 -1.25
N GLN A 61 -0.65 -6.22 -2.13
CA GLN A 61 -0.63 -7.65 -1.79
C GLN A 61 0.71 -8.35 -2.12
N ALA A 62 1.70 -7.60 -2.59
CA ALA A 62 3.04 -8.12 -2.89
C ALA A 62 3.92 -8.11 -1.64
N THR A 63 3.57 -8.90 -0.63
CA THR A 63 4.31 -8.97 0.64
C THR A 63 5.03 -10.30 0.81
N PRO A 64 6.11 -10.37 1.60
CA PRO A 64 6.87 -11.61 1.78
C PRO A 64 6.04 -12.75 2.36
N GLU A 65 4.98 -12.43 3.14
CA GLU A 65 4.12 -13.46 3.72
C GLU A 65 3.10 -14.01 2.71
N LEU A 66 2.61 -13.18 1.82
CA LEU A 66 1.63 -13.59 0.82
C LEU A 66 2.28 -14.26 -0.39
N LEU A 67 3.45 -13.77 -0.81
CA LEU A 67 4.21 -14.35 -1.93
C LEU A 67 4.69 -15.78 -1.69
N LYS A 68 4.72 -16.25 -0.44
CA LYS A 68 4.95 -17.69 -0.15
C LYS A 68 3.92 -18.62 -0.83
N ARG A 69 2.78 -18.08 -1.20
CA ARG A 69 1.70 -18.80 -1.90
C ARG A 69 1.90 -18.89 -3.40
N GLU A 70 2.87 -18.14 -3.93
CA GLU A 70 3.24 -18.06 -5.34
C GLU A 70 4.77 -18.22 -5.48
N PRO A 71 5.30 -19.45 -5.34
CA PRO A 71 6.76 -19.69 -5.27
C PRO A 71 7.55 -19.21 -6.48
N SER A 72 6.90 -19.03 -7.64
CA SER A 72 7.50 -18.49 -8.87
C SER A 72 7.45 -16.97 -8.98
N ALA A 73 6.80 -16.28 -8.02
CA ALA A 73 6.72 -14.84 -8.06
C ALA A 73 8.09 -14.18 -7.81
N PRO A 74 8.36 -13.00 -8.40
CA PRO A 74 9.50 -12.17 -8.04
C PRO A 74 9.49 -11.82 -6.55
N SER A 75 10.59 -11.30 -6.04
CA SER A 75 10.65 -10.82 -4.66
C SER A 75 9.69 -9.64 -4.44
N TYR A 76 9.24 -9.44 -3.20
CA TYR A 76 8.42 -8.28 -2.87
C TYR A 76 9.13 -6.94 -3.14
N GLU A 77 10.46 -6.91 -3.04
CA GLU A 77 11.29 -5.78 -3.38
C GLU A 77 11.24 -5.48 -4.89
N ASP A 78 11.41 -6.50 -5.74
CA ASP A 78 11.32 -6.35 -7.19
C ASP A 78 9.92 -5.91 -7.62
N LEU A 79 8.88 -6.44 -6.99
CA LEU A 79 7.50 -6.04 -7.26
C LEU A 79 7.21 -4.60 -6.80
N ALA A 80 7.80 -4.14 -5.69
CA ALA A 80 7.71 -2.75 -5.27
C ALA A 80 8.40 -1.81 -6.28
N LYS A 81 9.60 -2.17 -6.76
CA LYS A 81 10.30 -1.44 -7.84
C LYS A 81 9.45 -1.38 -9.10
N ARG A 82 8.89 -2.53 -9.52
CA ARG A 82 8.04 -2.59 -10.71
C ARG A 82 6.79 -1.72 -10.57
N SER A 83 6.13 -1.75 -9.42
CA SER A 83 4.95 -0.90 -9.17
C SER A 83 5.27 0.59 -9.21
N LEU A 84 6.43 0.99 -8.71
CA LEU A 84 6.93 2.37 -8.79
C LEU A 84 7.21 2.78 -10.24
N GLU A 85 7.83 1.91 -11.02
CA GLU A 85 8.07 2.15 -12.45
C GLU A 85 6.77 2.41 -13.21
N LEU A 86 5.72 1.62 -12.97
CA LEU A 86 4.41 1.80 -13.60
C LEU A 86 3.78 3.16 -13.28
N CYS A 87 3.90 3.62 -12.02
CA CYS A 87 3.46 4.96 -11.64
C CYS A 87 4.25 6.05 -12.40
N LYS A 88 5.58 5.94 -12.46
CA LYS A 88 6.44 6.89 -13.18
C LYS A 88 6.11 6.92 -14.68
N GLU A 89 5.95 5.75 -15.30
CA GLU A 89 5.56 5.63 -16.70
C GLU A 89 4.21 6.32 -16.97
N ALA A 90 3.23 6.17 -16.06
CA ALA A 90 1.93 6.81 -16.18
C ALA A 90 2.02 8.34 -16.07
N VAL A 91 2.78 8.86 -15.11
CA VAL A 91 3.01 10.32 -14.95
C VAL A 91 3.72 10.89 -16.18
N ILE A 92 4.75 10.22 -16.68
CA ILE A 92 5.46 10.64 -17.90
C ILE A 92 4.50 10.65 -19.10
N LYS A 93 3.71 9.60 -19.27
CA LYS A 93 2.77 9.44 -20.39
C LYS A 93 1.71 10.53 -20.41
N THR A 94 1.20 10.93 -19.25
CA THR A 94 0.18 11.97 -19.13
C THR A 94 0.74 13.39 -19.15
N GLY A 95 2.05 13.55 -18.98
CA GLY A 95 2.73 14.85 -18.92
C GLY A 95 2.29 15.73 -17.74
N THR A 96 1.77 15.12 -16.68
CA THR A 96 1.27 15.81 -15.49
C THR A 96 2.33 15.90 -14.39
N GLN A 97 2.01 16.64 -13.32
CA GLN A 97 2.81 16.69 -12.08
C GLN A 97 2.10 15.91 -10.95
N THR A 98 1.37 14.86 -11.30
CA THR A 98 0.71 13.98 -10.34
C THR A 98 1.77 13.35 -9.43
N LYS A 99 1.50 13.39 -8.13
CA LYS A 99 2.39 12.85 -7.11
C LYS A 99 2.29 11.33 -7.03
N ILE A 100 3.37 10.71 -6.57
CA ILE A 100 3.43 9.27 -6.34
C ILE A 100 3.49 8.99 -4.84
N ALA A 101 2.58 8.15 -4.34
CA ALA A 101 2.60 7.61 -3.00
C ALA A 101 3.20 6.19 -3.02
N GLY A 102 4.25 5.96 -2.21
CA GLY A 102 4.81 4.63 -2.01
C GLY A 102 3.97 3.84 -0.98
N CYS A 103 3.41 2.71 -1.38
CA CYS A 103 2.54 1.91 -0.51
C CYS A 103 3.33 1.06 0.50
N TYR A 104 3.05 1.27 1.78
CA TYR A 104 3.41 0.37 2.89
C TYR A 104 2.15 -0.41 3.29
N PRO A 105 1.94 -1.62 2.75
CA PRO A 105 0.77 -2.44 3.08
C PRO A 105 0.97 -3.18 4.40
N PRO A 106 -0.10 -3.71 5.04
CA PRO A 106 0.05 -4.71 6.08
C PRO A 106 0.84 -5.92 5.56
N ILE A 107 1.78 -6.44 6.35
CA ILE A 107 2.67 -7.53 5.90
C ILE A 107 1.94 -8.84 5.60
N HIS A 108 0.76 -9.02 6.19
CA HIS A 108 -0.06 -10.23 6.04
C HIS A 108 -1.45 -9.89 5.49
N VAL A 109 -2.34 -10.86 5.45
CA VAL A 109 -3.73 -10.67 4.98
C VAL A 109 -4.40 -9.53 5.76
N THR A 110 -4.98 -8.59 5.04
CA THR A 110 -5.77 -7.49 5.58
C THR A 110 -6.83 -8.01 6.58
N PHE A 111 -7.09 -7.26 7.62
CA PHE A 111 -8.02 -7.61 8.71
C PHE A 111 -7.60 -8.79 9.61
N ARG A 112 -6.35 -9.27 9.50
CA ARG A 112 -5.81 -10.34 10.35
C ARG A 112 -4.60 -9.85 11.15
N PRO A 113 -4.78 -8.88 12.08
CA PRO A 113 -3.69 -8.34 12.92
C PRO A 113 -3.07 -9.40 13.82
N ASP A 114 -3.79 -10.49 14.09
CA ASP A 114 -3.29 -11.67 14.81
C ASP A 114 -2.16 -12.43 14.08
N LEU A 115 -1.97 -12.16 12.79
CA LEU A 115 -0.92 -12.73 11.98
C LEU A 115 0.31 -11.83 11.82
N SER A 116 0.26 -10.60 12.37
CA SER A 116 1.42 -9.69 12.31
C SER A 116 2.61 -10.31 13.06
N PRO A 117 3.78 -10.39 12.40
CA PRO A 117 4.97 -10.98 13.02
C PRO A 117 5.59 -10.05 14.07
N ASN A 118 6.70 -10.47 14.67
CA ASN A 118 7.43 -9.63 15.62
C ASN A 118 8.00 -8.36 14.96
N GLU A 119 8.30 -7.35 15.80
CA GLU A 119 8.78 -6.04 15.39
C GLU A 119 10.01 -6.10 14.46
N LYS A 120 10.99 -6.96 14.76
CA LYS A 120 12.20 -7.09 13.93
C LYS A 120 11.87 -7.43 12.48
N LYS A 121 10.89 -8.32 12.27
CA LYS A 121 10.47 -8.74 10.94
C LYS A 121 9.65 -7.66 10.23
N LEU A 122 8.78 -6.96 10.96
CA LEU A 122 8.03 -5.82 10.44
C LEU A 122 8.97 -4.70 10.01
N ARG A 123 9.91 -4.30 10.87
CA ARG A 123 10.89 -3.26 10.52
C ARG A 123 11.70 -3.63 9.28
N LYS A 124 12.23 -4.85 9.23
CA LYS A 124 12.99 -5.31 8.05
C LYS A 124 12.17 -5.22 6.75
N PHE A 125 10.88 -5.57 6.80
CA PHE A 125 9.99 -5.47 5.65
C PHE A 125 9.81 -4.01 5.21
N TYR A 126 9.44 -3.12 6.14
CA TYR A 126 9.21 -1.71 5.84
C TYR A 126 10.50 -0.97 5.47
N GLU A 127 11.64 -1.29 6.09
CA GLU A 127 12.96 -0.78 5.70
C GLU A 127 13.29 -1.12 4.25
N THR A 128 13.03 -2.37 3.83
CA THR A 128 13.29 -2.79 2.45
C THR A 128 12.43 -2.02 1.45
N LEU A 129 11.15 -1.79 1.76
CA LEU A 129 10.28 -0.95 0.93
C LEU A 129 10.75 0.52 0.96
N GLY A 130 11.18 1.00 2.12
CA GLY A 130 11.71 2.36 2.28
C GLY A 130 12.92 2.63 1.40
N GLU A 131 13.85 1.68 1.30
CA GLU A 131 15.00 1.80 0.39
C GLU A 131 14.57 1.89 -1.09
N VAL A 132 13.48 1.22 -1.47
CA VAL A 132 12.92 1.32 -2.84
C VAL A 132 12.32 2.71 -3.10
N TYR A 133 11.69 3.31 -2.08
CA TYR A 133 10.92 4.56 -2.24
C TYR A 133 11.69 5.83 -1.91
N LYS A 134 12.84 5.69 -1.24
CA LYS A 134 13.67 6.83 -0.84
C LYS A 134 14.04 7.70 -2.04
N ASP A 135 13.75 8.99 -1.93
CA ASP A 135 13.98 9.99 -2.97
C ASP A 135 13.24 9.74 -4.31
N GLU A 136 12.35 8.75 -4.35
CA GLU A 136 11.65 8.31 -5.56
C GLU A 136 10.14 8.56 -5.52
N VAL A 137 9.57 8.83 -4.33
CA VAL A 137 8.16 9.10 -4.13
C VAL A 137 7.95 10.42 -3.38
N ASP A 138 6.77 11.04 -3.54
CA ASP A 138 6.41 12.29 -2.87
C ASP A 138 5.94 12.08 -1.43
N VAL A 139 5.44 10.88 -1.12
CA VAL A 139 4.90 10.51 0.18
C VAL A 139 4.94 8.98 0.35
N ILE A 140 5.09 8.48 1.57
CA ILE A 140 4.83 7.08 1.89
C ILE A 140 3.47 6.98 2.57
N ILE A 141 2.61 6.09 2.08
CA ILE A 141 1.31 5.80 2.70
C ILE A 141 1.34 4.43 3.38
N CYS A 142 1.21 4.42 4.72
CA CYS A 142 0.96 3.21 5.50
C CYS A 142 -0.54 2.94 5.46
N GLU A 143 -0.99 2.15 4.49
CA GLU A 143 -2.42 2.01 4.22
C GLU A 143 -3.07 0.80 4.91
N THR A 144 -4.34 0.95 5.26
CA THR A 144 -5.20 -0.15 5.76
C THR A 144 -4.66 -0.82 7.03
N MET A 145 -4.01 -0.05 7.92
CA MET A 145 -3.44 -0.60 9.15
C MET A 145 -4.55 -1.11 10.08
N ALA A 146 -4.44 -2.38 10.46
CA ALA A 146 -5.46 -3.12 11.20
C ALA A 146 -5.20 -3.21 12.72
N SER A 147 -4.03 -2.76 13.18
CA SER A 147 -3.61 -2.68 14.58
C SER A 147 -2.68 -1.51 14.82
N ILE A 148 -2.72 -0.98 16.06
CA ILE A 148 -1.77 0.05 16.50
C ILE A 148 -0.33 -0.47 16.41
N TYR A 149 -0.12 -1.72 16.80
CA TYR A 149 1.20 -2.36 16.78
C TYR A 149 1.86 -2.27 15.39
N GLU A 150 1.20 -2.77 14.35
CA GLU A 150 1.79 -2.75 13.01
C GLU A 150 1.85 -1.33 12.41
N GLY A 151 0.77 -0.55 12.59
CA GLY A 151 0.70 0.81 12.03
C GLY A 151 1.77 1.75 12.60
N THR A 152 2.04 1.68 13.91
CA THR A 152 3.10 2.51 14.52
C THR A 152 4.50 2.09 14.08
N ILE A 153 4.74 0.79 13.90
CA ILE A 153 6.01 0.29 13.35
C ILE A 153 6.19 0.73 11.89
N ALA A 154 5.14 0.61 11.07
CA ALA A 154 5.15 1.06 9.68
C ALA A 154 5.43 2.58 9.59
N GLY A 155 4.64 3.40 10.30
CA GLY A 155 4.78 4.84 10.30
C GLY A 155 6.15 5.32 10.80
N SER A 156 6.62 4.79 11.95
CA SER A 156 7.94 5.14 12.48
C SER A 156 9.09 4.72 11.56
N THR A 157 8.94 3.62 10.83
CA THR A 157 9.95 3.18 9.86
C THR A 157 9.91 4.07 8.60
N ALA A 158 8.72 4.40 8.11
CA ALA A 158 8.55 5.26 6.92
C ALA A 158 9.19 6.64 7.08
N LYS A 159 9.17 7.22 8.28
CA LYS A 159 9.81 8.51 8.61
C LYS A 159 11.33 8.53 8.37
N ASN A 160 11.99 7.38 8.31
CA ASN A 160 13.43 7.30 7.97
C ASN A 160 13.69 7.45 6.46
N PHE A 161 12.65 7.36 5.63
CA PHE A 161 12.75 7.32 4.16
C PHE A 161 11.94 8.42 3.44
N SER A 162 11.01 9.07 4.13
CA SER A 162 10.21 10.16 3.58
C SER A 162 9.88 11.20 4.64
N GLU A 163 9.95 12.48 4.27
CA GLU A 163 9.49 13.58 5.13
C GLU A 163 7.97 13.57 5.31
N LYS A 164 7.25 13.07 4.29
CA LYS A 164 5.78 12.98 4.30
C LYS A 164 5.35 11.54 4.44
N VAL A 165 4.62 11.26 5.50
CA VAL A 165 4.08 9.94 5.79
C VAL A 165 2.60 10.07 6.14
N TRP A 166 1.74 9.35 5.42
CA TRP A 166 0.33 9.21 5.75
C TRP A 166 0.07 7.88 6.41
N LEU A 167 -0.72 7.88 7.47
CA LEU A 167 -1.08 6.67 8.21
C LEU A 167 -2.60 6.48 8.18
N SER A 168 -3.04 5.43 7.49
CA SER A 168 -4.44 5.11 7.28
C SER A 168 -4.85 3.88 8.12
N TRP A 169 -5.87 4.05 8.94
CA TRP A 169 -6.43 3.00 9.77
C TRP A 169 -7.66 2.37 9.13
N THR A 170 -7.77 1.05 9.16
CA THR A 170 -9.02 0.37 8.79
C THR A 170 -9.84 0.04 10.03
N THR A 171 -11.16 0.09 9.89
CA THR A 171 -12.09 -0.19 11.00
C THR A 171 -12.88 -1.46 10.75
N ARG A 172 -13.48 -2.00 11.81
CA ARG A 172 -14.38 -3.15 11.69
C ARG A 172 -15.71 -2.72 11.08
N SER A 173 -16.22 -3.52 10.15
CA SER A 173 -17.49 -3.24 9.46
C SER A 173 -18.70 -3.07 10.39
N ASN A 174 -18.68 -3.73 11.55
CA ASN A 174 -19.77 -3.68 12.57
C ASN A 174 -19.45 -2.80 13.78
N LYS A 175 -18.25 -2.22 13.86
CA LYS A 175 -17.81 -1.36 14.97
C LYS A 175 -16.81 -0.33 14.42
N LEU A 176 -17.33 0.75 13.81
CA LEU A 176 -16.53 1.76 13.11
C LEU A 176 -15.56 2.54 14.01
N ASN A 177 -15.74 2.49 15.34
CA ASN A 177 -14.81 3.08 16.30
C ASN A 177 -13.71 2.13 16.78
N ARG A 178 -13.56 0.94 16.14
CA ARG A 178 -12.52 -0.04 16.48
C ARG A 178 -11.81 -0.59 15.26
N LEU A 179 -10.51 -0.82 15.41
CA LEU A 179 -9.69 -1.55 14.46
C LEU A 179 -10.05 -3.05 14.47
N PRO A 180 -9.64 -3.83 13.48
CA PRO A 180 -9.74 -5.30 13.48
C PRO A 180 -9.08 -5.97 14.70
N SER A 181 -8.01 -5.39 15.23
CA SER A 181 -7.34 -5.76 16.49
C SER A 181 -8.17 -5.53 17.75
N THR A 182 -9.35 -4.90 17.62
CA THR A 182 -10.26 -4.48 18.71
C THR A 182 -9.86 -3.19 19.45
N GLU A 183 -8.70 -2.61 19.19
CA GLU A 183 -8.26 -1.34 19.73
C GLU A 183 -9.18 -0.19 19.29
N LEU A 184 -9.30 0.84 20.13
CA LEU A 184 -10.11 2.01 19.80
C LEU A 184 -9.44 2.83 18.70
N LEU A 185 -10.24 3.33 17.76
CA LEU A 185 -9.77 4.19 16.68
C LEU A 185 -9.14 5.48 17.22
N ASP A 186 -9.75 6.10 18.24
CA ASP A 186 -9.22 7.32 18.86
C ASP A 186 -7.83 7.10 19.46
N LEU A 187 -7.57 5.91 20.03
CA LEU A 187 -6.26 5.54 20.53
C LEU A 187 -5.27 5.39 19.37
N ALA A 188 -5.68 4.72 18.29
CA ALA A 188 -4.84 4.54 17.11
C ALA A 188 -4.45 5.90 16.47
N ILE A 189 -5.39 6.82 16.35
CA ILE A 189 -5.13 8.18 15.87
C ILE A 189 -4.14 8.89 16.83
N SER A 190 -4.35 8.79 18.13
CA SER A 190 -3.45 9.40 19.13
C SER A 190 -2.03 8.85 19.05
N GLU A 191 -1.86 7.54 18.83
CA GLU A 191 -0.54 6.94 18.66
C GLU A 191 0.11 7.35 17.32
N GLY A 192 -0.68 7.47 16.25
CA GLY A 192 -0.20 8.00 14.97
C GLY A 192 0.32 9.44 15.08
N LEU A 193 -0.46 10.32 15.73
CA LEU A 193 -0.07 11.72 15.94
C LEU A 193 1.23 11.88 16.74
N LYS A 194 1.56 10.95 17.65
CA LYS A 194 2.84 10.97 18.38
C LYS A 194 4.05 10.71 17.48
N LEU A 195 3.84 10.10 16.31
CA LEU A 195 4.90 9.84 15.33
C LEU A 195 5.15 11.03 14.40
N ASP A 196 4.37 12.11 14.53
CA ASP A 196 4.41 13.25 13.61
C ASP A 196 4.21 12.80 12.15
N VAL A 197 3.15 12.02 11.94
CA VAL A 197 2.65 11.57 10.63
C VAL A 197 1.23 12.09 10.41
N ASP A 198 0.83 12.27 9.15
CA ASP A 198 -0.49 12.74 8.72
C ASP A 198 -1.50 11.59 8.52
#